data_377b0770e1fb1d71ebe5e6f5674a689f
#
_entry.id   377b0770e1fb1d71ebe5e6f5674a689f
#
_cell.length_a   1.000
_cell.length_b   1.000
_cell.length_c   1.000
_cell.angle_alpha   90.00
_cell.angle_beta   90.00
_cell.angle_gamma   90.00
#
_symmetry.space_group_name_H-M   'P 1'
#
loop_
_entity.id
_entity.type
_entity.pdbx_description
1 polymer ?
#
loop_
_entity_poly.entity_id
_entity_poly.type
_entity_poly.pdbx_seq_one_letter_code
_entity_poly.pdbx_strand_id
1 'polypeptide(L)'
;RRLAALPPEPDKDKRQGEPDQQGIDKLEHAGLPAKQCVIIGINLLWTGILPPGKTFVDAGFTILKKKYRKLPRNTDYSAYRHPRWWPTWLGIAVMWLAAQLPIRFQWWLGKVIGLAAWKLAKSRRHITETNIRLCFPELNKHQQDALVRNAFIANGIGVMELGIAWFRNPAKLTGITQVHGVEHLEKALEGGHGVLLLGGHYSTLDLGGSLVTEFIEADVMQRDHNNPLMNAVMTRARGRRYGTVLGAKDLRGLFKCLKQNHAVWYATDQDYGRKDIVFAPFFGIPAGSITATSRIVERSKCKVVPFSHFRREDKPGYDIYFQPALENFPTGDDLQDATRINAIIEQEIRKAPDQYLWMHRRFKTRPDKDDPGFYGRKRKKKG
;
A
#
# COMPACT_ATOMS: atom_id res chain seq x y z
N ARG A 1 -35.67 -28.65 19.71
CA ARG A 1 -37.06 -28.13 19.69
C ARG A 1 -37.05 -26.82 18.95
N ARG A 2 -37.88 -26.79 17.88
CA ARG A 2 -38.21 -25.68 16.95
C ARG A 2 -37.12 -25.21 16.01
N LEU A 3 -37.12 -25.83 14.83
CA LEU A 3 -36.63 -25.30 13.55
C LEU A 3 -37.41 -24.03 13.20
N ALA A 4 -36.75 -22.93 12.97
CA ALA A 4 -37.32 -21.75 12.34
C ALA A 4 -37.12 -21.86 10.83
N ALA A 5 -38.20 -21.61 10.07
CA ALA A 5 -38.28 -21.77 8.64
C ALA A 5 -37.46 -20.71 7.89
N LEU A 6 -36.85 -21.13 6.77
CA LEU A 6 -36.19 -20.28 5.76
C LEU A 6 -37.23 -19.44 5.00
N PRO A 7 -36.95 -18.20 4.61
CA PRO A 7 -37.81 -17.41 3.74
C PRO A 7 -37.79 -17.94 2.28
N PRO A 8 -38.87 -17.70 1.50
CA PRO A 8 -39.02 -18.23 0.14
C PRO A 8 -38.05 -17.55 -0.86
N GLU A 9 -37.67 -18.33 -1.87
CA GLU A 9 -36.88 -17.87 -3.05
C GLU A 9 -37.63 -16.75 -3.82
N PRO A 10 -36.86 -15.76 -4.37
CA PRO A 10 -37.48 -14.75 -5.23
C PRO A 10 -37.72 -15.28 -6.66
N ASP A 11 -38.88 -14.92 -7.16
CA ASP A 11 -39.47 -15.23 -8.47
C ASP A 11 -38.60 -14.79 -9.66
N LYS A 12 -38.37 -15.73 -10.60
CA LYS A 12 -37.54 -15.58 -11.80
C LYS A 12 -38.35 -15.10 -12.99
N ASP A 13 -39.05 -14.00 -12.93
CA ASP A 13 -39.65 -13.41 -14.12
C ASP A 13 -39.86 -11.90 -14.01
N LYS A 14 -38.81 -11.12 -14.26
CA LYS A 14 -38.94 -9.71 -14.67
C LYS A 14 -37.90 -9.35 -15.72
N ARG A 15 -38.42 -9.00 -16.86
CA ARG A 15 -37.86 -8.60 -18.14
C ARG A 15 -36.73 -7.61 -18.04
N GLN A 16 -35.72 -7.76 -18.92
CA GLN A 16 -34.67 -6.79 -19.25
C GLN A 16 -35.34 -5.46 -19.65
N GLY A 17 -35.12 -4.42 -18.85
CA GLY A 17 -35.50 -3.04 -19.16
C GLY A 17 -34.44 -2.40 -20.06
N GLU A 18 -34.90 -1.65 -21.06
CA GLU A 18 -34.07 -0.79 -21.92
C GLU A 18 -33.33 0.27 -21.08
N PRO A 19 -32.14 0.75 -21.48
CA PRO A 19 -31.37 1.74 -20.74
C PRO A 19 -32.11 3.08 -20.66
N ASP A 20 -32.15 3.67 -19.46
CA ASP A 20 -32.79 4.93 -19.15
C ASP A 20 -32.19 6.09 -19.97
N GLN A 21 -33.03 6.66 -20.84
CA GLN A 21 -32.68 7.78 -21.73
C GLN A 21 -32.22 9.03 -20.96
N GLN A 22 -32.72 9.25 -19.74
CA GLN A 22 -32.32 10.38 -18.89
C GLN A 22 -30.87 10.27 -18.38
N GLY A 23 -30.30 9.05 -18.28
CA GLY A 23 -28.91 8.82 -17.91
C GLY A 23 -27.94 9.17 -19.06
N ILE A 24 -28.38 9.00 -20.31
CA ILE A 24 -27.59 9.29 -21.52
C ILE A 24 -27.47 10.80 -21.73
N ASP A 25 -28.57 11.55 -21.55
CA ASP A 25 -28.60 13.01 -21.74
C ASP A 25 -27.72 13.76 -20.71
N LYS A 26 -27.59 13.24 -19.48
CA LYS A 26 -26.67 13.79 -18.48
C LYS A 26 -25.18 13.62 -18.81
N LEU A 27 -24.84 12.59 -19.57
CA LEU A 27 -23.47 12.33 -20.02
C LEU A 27 -23.08 13.17 -21.23
N GLU A 28 -24.02 13.55 -22.09
CA GLU A 28 -23.79 14.46 -23.21
C GLU A 28 -23.44 15.88 -22.75
N HIS A 29 -24.02 16.36 -21.65
CA HIS A 29 -23.66 17.63 -21.04
C HIS A 29 -22.22 17.67 -20.49
N ALA A 30 -21.57 16.51 -20.30
CA ALA A 30 -20.16 16.40 -19.92
C ALA A 30 -19.17 16.43 -21.10
N GLY A 31 -19.64 16.63 -22.34
CA GLY A 31 -18.81 16.78 -23.55
C GLY A 31 -18.14 15.50 -24.04
N LEU A 32 -18.68 14.32 -23.72
CA LEU A 32 -18.21 13.03 -24.23
C LEU A 32 -19.12 12.52 -25.35
N PRO A 33 -18.59 12.03 -26.49
CA PRO A 33 -19.41 11.49 -27.57
C PRO A 33 -20.15 10.22 -27.10
N ALA A 34 -21.47 10.17 -27.38
CA ALA A 34 -22.39 9.12 -26.93
C ALA A 34 -21.89 7.68 -27.16
N LYS A 35 -21.16 7.42 -28.24
CA LYS A 35 -20.54 6.10 -28.51
C LYS A 35 -19.47 5.68 -27.51
N GLN A 36 -18.71 6.63 -26.93
CA GLN A 36 -17.74 6.32 -25.89
C GLN A 36 -18.39 6.08 -24.53
N CYS A 37 -19.50 6.76 -24.24
CA CYS A 37 -20.27 6.55 -23.00
C CYS A 37 -20.90 5.15 -22.96
N VAL A 38 -21.40 4.65 -24.09
CA VAL A 38 -22.00 3.29 -24.20
C VAL A 38 -20.92 2.21 -24.04
N ILE A 39 -19.74 2.37 -24.63
CA ILE A 39 -18.64 1.40 -24.51
C ILE A 39 -18.10 1.34 -23.09
N ILE A 40 -18.01 2.47 -22.41
CA ILE A 40 -17.60 2.54 -20.99
C ILE A 40 -18.66 1.92 -20.09
N GLY A 41 -19.96 2.20 -20.32
CA GLY A 41 -21.07 1.63 -19.57
C GLY A 41 -21.18 0.10 -19.71
N ILE A 42 -21.02 -0.42 -20.94
CA ILE A 42 -21.07 -1.88 -21.20
C ILE A 42 -19.89 -2.61 -20.56
N ASN A 43 -18.68 -2.04 -20.59
CA ASN A 43 -17.52 -2.65 -19.93
C ASN A 43 -17.66 -2.67 -18.39
N LEU A 44 -18.33 -1.70 -17.80
CA LEU A 44 -18.53 -1.59 -16.35
C LEU A 44 -19.63 -2.54 -15.83
N LEU A 45 -20.69 -2.77 -16.62
CA LEU A 45 -21.72 -3.76 -16.31
C LEU A 45 -21.18 -5.20 -16.42
N TRP A 46 -20.20 -5.43 -17.32
CA TRP A 46 -19.61 -6.77 -17.51
C TRP A 46 -18.55 -7.11 -16.45
N THR A 47 -17.96 -6.11 -15.79
CA THR A 47 -16.91 -6.30 -14.78
C THR A 47 -17.43 -6.41 -13.36
N GLY A 48 -18.74 -6.26 -13.12
CA GLY A 48 -19.35 -6.36 -11.80
C GLY A 48 -18.92 -5.26 -10.78
N ILE A 49 -18.35 -4.15 -11.27
CA ILE A 49 -17.85 -3.05 -10.44
C ILE A 49 -18.99 -2.14 -9.96
N LEU A 50 -20.12 -2.11 -10.65
CA LEU A 50 -21.29 -1.36 -10.24
C LEU A 50 -22.41 -2.31 -9.84
N PRO A 51 -23.11 -2.07 -8.71
CA PRO A 51 -24.33 -2.77 -8.39
C PRO A 51 -25.39 -2.49 -9.47
N PRO A 52 -26.26 -3.46 -9.81
CA PRO A 52 -27.30 -3.26 -10.81
C PRO A 52 -28.17 -2.03 -10.46
N GLY A 53 -28.25 -1.08 -11.40
CA GLY A 53 -29.06 0.13 -11.28
C GLY A 53 -28.33 1.39 -10.82
N LYS A 54 -26.99 1.38 -10.65
CA LYS A 54 -26.20 2.61 -10.39
C LYS A 54 -25.29 2.96 -11.55
N THR A 55 -25.29 4.24 -11.95
CA THR A 55 -24.35 4.81 -12.92
C THR A 55 -23.07 5.29 -12.23
N PHE A 56 -22.01 5.54 -12.99
CA PHE A 56 -20.73 6.05 -12.47
C PHE A 56 -20.86 7.36 -11.68
N VAL A 57 -21.87 8.17 -12.02
CA VAL A 57 -22.19 9.45 -11.33
C VAL A 57 -22.85 9.19 -9.98
N ASP A 58 -23.66 8.14 -9.87
CA ASP A 58 -24.37 7.77 -8.63
C ASP A 58 -23.45 7.09 -7.61
N ALA A 59 -22.27 6.64 -8.03
CA ALA A 59 -21.23 6.06 -7.17
C ALA A 59 -20.31 7.12 -6.54
N GLY A 60 -20.55 8.42 -6.78
CA GLY A 60 -19.76 9.51 -6.19
C GLY A 60 -18.29 9.60 -6.66
N PHE A 61 -17.93 8.87 -7.71
CA PHE A 61 -16.56 8.92 -8.25
C PHE A 61 -16.35 10.16 -9.09
N THR A 62 -15.95 11.25 -8.46
CA THR A 62 -15.29 12.34 -9.18
C THR A 62 -13.90 11.84 -9.58
N ILE A 63 -13.75 11.42 -10.84
CA ILE A 63 -12.43 11.15 -11.41
C ILE A 63 -11.69 12.48 -11.43
N LEU A 64 -10.85 12.73 -10.43
CA LEU A 64 -9.92 13.85 -10.45
C LEU A 64 -9.02 13.67 -11.69
N LYS A 65 -9.29 14.42 -12.76
CA LYS A 65 -8.50 14.37 -13.99
C LYS A 65 -7.05 14.69 -13.65
N LYS A 66 -6.22 13.64 -13.57
CA LYS A 66 -4.82 13.72 -13.22
C LYS A 66 -4.06 14.59 -14.25
N LYS A 67 -3.60 15.76 -13.86
CA LYS A 67 -2.56 16.50 -14.58
C LYS A 67 -1.21 15.84 -14.30
N TYR A 68 -0.87 14.79 -15.05
CA TYR A 68 0.46 14.20 -14.95
C TYR A 68 1.54 15.24 -15.22
N ARG A 69 2.38 15.51 -14.26
CA ARG A 69 3.65 16.20 -14.51
C ARG A 69 4.50 15.25 -15.35
N LYS A 70 4.69 15.59 -16.64
CA LYS A 70 5.60 14.84 -17.51
C LYS A 70 7.00 15.01 -16.92
N LEU A 71 7.48 14.03 -16.17
CA LEU A 71 8.88 13.97 -15.79
C LEU A 71 9.75 13.93 -17.05
N PRO A 72 10.99 14.47 -16.99
CA PRO A 72 11.93 14.37 -18.09
C PRO A 72 12.03 12.91 -18.54
N ARG A 73 11.78 12.64 -19.82
CA ARG A 73 11.80 11.29 -20.40
C ARG A 73 13.18 10.62 -20.30
N ASN A 74 14.24 11.40 -20.06
CA ASN A 74 15.62 10.94 -20.03
C ASN A 74 16.17 10.92 -18.61
N THR A 75 16.03 9.77 -17.93
CA THR A 75 17.00 9.43 -16.88
C THR A 75 18.28 9.02 -17.61
N ASP A 76 19.36 9.75 -17.41
CA ASP A 76 20.65 9.40 -17.96
C ASP A 76 21.21 8.17 -17.21
N TYR A 77 21.36 7.06 -17.93
CA TYR A 77 21.96 5.84 -17.42
C TYR A 77 23.41 5.66 -17.87
N SER A 78 24.06 6.70 -18.46
CA SER A 78 25.44 6.63 -18.97
C SER A 78 26.43 6.18 -17.91
N ALA A 79 26.28 6.66 -16.67
CA ALA A 79 27.10 6.26 -15.52
C ALA A 79 27.00 4.76 -15.16
N TYR A 80 26.00 4.05 -15.66
CA TYR A 80 25.72 2.64 -15.35
C TYR A 80 26.01 1.69 -16.52
N ARG A 81 26.79 2.12 -17.53
CA ARG A 81 27.20 1.26 -18.67
C ARG A 81 28.38 0.33 -18.36
N HIS A 82 29.19 0.67 -17.35
CA HIS A 82 30.36 -0.10 -16.95
C HIS A 82 29.98 -1.56 -16.57
N PRO A 83 30.79 -2.59 -16.92
CA PRO A 83 30.48 -4.01 -16.66
C PRO A 83 30.12 -4.37 -15.25
N ARG A 84 30.59 -3.64 -14.23
CA ARG A 84 30.20 -3.83 -12.83
C ARG A 84 28.69 -3.76 -12.60
N TRP A 85 27.93 -3.09 -13.47
CA TRP A 85 26.48 -2.94 -13.37
C TRP A 85 25.70 -3.99 -14.15
N TRP A 86 26.36 -4.80 -15.00
CA TRP A 86 25.70 -5.80 -15.82
C TRP A 86 24.85 -6.82 -15.02
N PRO A 87 25.34 -7.34 -13.87
CA PRO A 87 24.49 -8.21 -13.05
C PRO A 87 23.19 -7.51 -12.57
N THR A 88 23.26 -6.22 -12.23
CA THR A 88 22.08 -5.43 -11.85
C THR A 88 21.17 -5.22 -13.06
N TRP A 89 21.71 -4.91 -14.23
CA TRP A 89 20.93 -4.79 -15.47
C TRP A 89 20.25 -6.11 -15.85
N LEU A 90 20.93 -7.22 -15.71
CA LEU A 90 20.34 -8.55 -15.94
C LEU A 90 19.15 -8.79 -14.99
N GLY A 91 19.32 -8.48 -13.70
CA GLY A 91 18.23 -8.57 -12.72
C GLY A 91 17.03 -7.69 -13.07
N ILE A 92 17.28 -6.44 -13.52
CA ILE A 92 16.25 -5.51 -13.99
C ILE A 92 15.55 -6.06 -15.24
N ALA A 93 16.30 -6.61 -16.21
CA ALA A 93 15.74 -7.21 -17.42
C ALA A 93 14.88 -8.42 -17.11
N VAL A 94 15.32 -9.32 -16.22
CA VAL A 94 14.52 -10.46 -15.75
C VAL A 94 13.24 -9.99 -15.08
N MET A 95 13.31 -8.98 -14.22
CA MET A 95 12.12 -8.41 -13.55
C MET A 95 11.18 -7.76 -14.58
N TRP A 96 11.70 -7.06 -15.59
CA TRP A 96 10.92 -6.49 -16.68
C TRP A 96 10.21 -7.59 -17.50
N LEU A 97 10.92 -8.66 -17.88
CA LEU A 97 10.34 -9.80 -18.59
C LEU A 97 9.25 -10.47 -17.75
N ALA A 98 9.53 -10.76 -16.49
CA ALA A 98 8.56 -11.36 -15.56
C ALA A 98 7.30 -10.50 -15.42
N ALA A 99 7.45 -9.18 -15.42
CA ALA A 99 6.32 -8.25 -15.35
C ALA A 99 5.39 -8.33 -16.58
N GLN A 100 5.83 -8.84 -17.74
CA GLN A 100 5.00 -8.96 -18.93
C GLN A 100 4.07 -10.20 -18.89
N LEU A 101 4.34 -11.16 -18.00
CA LEU A 101 3.56 -12.40 -17.89
C LEU A 101 2.12 -12.11 -17.39
N PRO A 102 1.15 -13.00 -17.64
CA PRO A 102 -0.18 -12.90 -17.06
C PRO A 102 -0.12 -12.88 -15.52
N ILE A 103 -0.99 -12.10 -14.87
CA ILE A 103 -0.94 -11.88 -13.42
C ILE A 103 -1.02 -13.18 -12.60
N ARG A 104 -1.82 -14.14 -13.02
CA ARG A 104 -1.95 -15.46 -12.35
C ARG A 104 -0.64 -16.23 -12.39
N PHE A 105 0.11 -16.15 -13.50
CA PHE A 105 1.43 -16.79 -13.62
C PHE A 105 2.47 -16.07 -12.77
N GLN A 106 2.43 -14.75 -12.71
CA GLN A 106 3.29 -13.98 -11.83
C GLN A 106 3.05 -14.33 -10.35
N TRP A 107 1.80 -14.47 -9.94
CA TRP A 107 1.48 -14.91 -8.57
C TRP A 107 1.97 -16.31 -8.27
N TRP A 108 1.81 -17.24 -9.22
CA TRP A 108 2.36 -18.59 -9.09
C TRP A 108 3.89 -18.56 -8.94
N LEU A 109 4.59 -17.83 -9.81
CA LEU A 109 6.04 -17.66 -9.73
C LEU A 109 6.47 -17.00 -8.41
N GLY A 110 5.76 -15.95 -7.98
CA GLY A 110 5.97 -15.30 -6.70
C GLY A 110 5.79 -16.23 -5.51
N LYS A 111 4.78 -17.12 -5.55
CA LYS A 111 4.58 -18.17 -4.55
C LYS A 111 5.79 -19.13 -4.49
N VAL A 112 6.31 -19.56 -5.64
CA VAL A 112 7.50 -20.40 -5.72
C VAL A 112 8.72 -19.70 -5.12
N ILE A 113 8.94 -18.42 -5.48
CA ILE A 113 10.03 -17.59 -4.94
C ILE A 113 9.88 -17.43 -3.42
N GLY A 114 8.68 -17.15 -2.93
CA GLY A 114 8.38 -17.01 -1.51
C GLY A 114 8.69 -18.31 -0.73
N LEU A 115 8.28 -19.45 -1.25
CA LEU A 115 8.56 -20.76 -0.65
C LEU A 115 10.04 -21.09 -0.66
N ALA A 116 10.76 -20.79 -1.73
CA ALA A 116 12.22 -20.94 -1.78
C ALA A 116 12.90 -20.02 -0.75
N ALA A 117 12.48 -18.75 -0.67
CA ALA A 117 12.99 -17.82 0.33
C ALA A 117 12.69 -18.29 1.77
N TRP A 118 11.52 -18.84 2.04
CA TRP A 118 11.17 -19.42 3.35
C TRP A 118 12.11 -20.54 3.76
N LYS A 119 12.50 -21.41 2.81
CA LYS A 119 13.46 -22.50 3.07
C LYS A 119 14.89 -21.99 3.24
N LEU A 120 15.33 -21.05 2.40
CA LEU A 120 16.74 -20.66 2.28
C LEU A 120 17.13 -19.48 3.16
N ALA A 121 16.24 -18.51 3.36
CA ALA A 121 16.56 -17.27 4.07
C ALA A 121 16.39 -17.42 5.60
N LYS A 122 17.16 -18.31 6.23
CA LYS A 122 17.06 -18.67 7.66
C LYS A 122 17.00 -17.46 8.61
N SER A 123 17.84 -16.43 8.36
CA SER A 123 17.87 -15.22 9.20
C SER A 123 16.57 -14.40 9.09
N ARG A 124 15.99 -14.27 7.90
CA ARG A 124 14.73 -13.55 7.71
C ARG A 124 13.56 -14.35 8.29
N ARG A 125 13.60 -15.68 8.14
CA ARG A 125 12.61 -16.56 8.74
C ARG A 125 12.61 -16.44 10.27
N HIS A 126 13.76 -16.48 10.92
CA HIS A 126 13.87 -16.28 12.37
C HIS A 126 13.29 -14.93 12.83
N ILE A 127 13.52 -13.84 12.08
CA ILE A 127 12.93 -12.53 12.39
C ILE A 127 11.40 -12.58 12.27
N THR A 128 10.89 -13.16 11.18
CA THR A 128 9.45 -13.31 10.95
C THR A 128 8.78 -14.16 12.02
N GLU A 129 9.37 -15.32 12.37
CA GLU A 129 8.91 -16.19 13.45
C GLU A 129 8.86 -15.45 14.79
N THR A 130 9.90 -14.68 15.10
CA THR A 130 9.97 -13.89 16.33
C THR A 130 8.86 -12.85 16.38
N ASN A 131 8.67 -12.09 15.31
CA ASN A 131 7.64 -11.06 15.24
C ASN A 131 6.24 -11.64 15.36
N ILE A 132 5.94 -12.69 14.61
CA ILE A 132 4.61 -13.33 14.61
C ILE A 132 4.32 -13.93 15.99
N ARG A 133 5.27 -14.62 16.63
CA ARG A 133 5.11 -15.13 17.98
C ARG A 133 4.80 -14.03 19.00
N LEU A 134 5.45 -12.88 18.87
CA LEU A 134 5.24 -11.75 19.78
C LEU A 134 3.89 -11.07 19.53
N CYS A 135 3.51 -10.87 18.26
CA CYS A 135 2.33 -10.11 17.89
C CYS A 135 1.02 -10.92 17.91
N PHE A 136 1.11 -12.25 17.80
CA PHE A 136 -0.05 -13.15 17.80
C PHE A 136 0.14 -14.29 18.80
N PRO A 137 0.25 -13.97 20.11
CA PRO A 137 0.42 -15.00 21.15
C PRO A 137 -0.82 -15.91 21.28
N GLU A 138 -1.98 -15.46 20.81
CA GLU A 138 -3.24 -16.21 20.78
C GLU A 138 -3.24 -17.36 19.77
N LEU A 139 -2.38 -17.32 18.75
CA LEU A 139 -2.28 -18.38 17.77
C LEU A 139 -1.45 -19.55 18.30
N ASN A 140 -1.91 -20.76 18.07
CA ASN A 140 -1.11 -21.96 18.38
C ASN A 140 0.10 -22.07 17.42
N LYS A 141 1.06 -22.95 17.75
CA LYS A 141 2.30 -23.08 16.99
C LYS A 141 2.08 -23.39 15.50
N HIS A 142 1.12 -24.25 15.18
CA HIS A 142 0.79 -24.62 13.80
C HIS A 142 0.26 -23.39 13.01
N GLN A 143 -0.61 -22.60 13.62
CA GLN A 143 -1.15 -21.37 13.02
C GLN A 143 -0.05 -20.30 12.83
N GLN A 144 0.84 -20.15 13.82
CA GLN A 144 1.99 -19.24 13.68
C GLN A 144 2.92 -19.67 12.55
N ASP A 145 3.24 -20.96 12.43
CA ASP A 145 4.10 -21.49 11.35
C ASP A 145 3.45 -21.33 9.97
N ALA A 146 2.14 -21.54 9.89
CA ALA A 146 1.38 -21.27 8.66
C ALA A 146 1.42 -19.78 8.28
N LEU A 147 1.23 -18.87 9.24
CA LEU A 147 1.31 -17.43 9.01
C LEU A 147 2.72 -17.00 8.57
N VAL A 148 3.77 -17.54 9.19
CA VAL A 148 5.17 -17.33 8.76
C VAL A 148 5.35 -17.73 7.30
N ARG A 149 4.91 -18.94 6.93
CA ARG A 149 5.03 -19.45 5.55
C ARG A 149 4.26 -18.57 4.56
N ASN A 150 3.03 -18.18 4.90
CA ASN A 150 2.19 -17.34 4.08
C ASN A 150 2.77 -15.93 3.91
N ALA A 151 3.38 -15.35 4.95
CA ALA A 151 4.09 -14.08 4.86
C ALA A 151 5.25 -14.13 3.85
N PHE A 152 5.99 -15.24 3.78
CA PHE A 152 7.01 -15.41 2.75
C PHE A 152 6.40 -15.53 1.35
N ILE A 153 5.30 -16.25 1.20
CA ILE A 153 4.57 -16.36 -0.07
C ILE A 153 4.08 -14.98 -0.52
N ALA A 154 3.42 -14.24 0.37
CA ALA A 154 2.92 -12.90 0.08
C ALA A 154 4.03 -11.94 -0.36
N ASN A 155 5.19 -11.97 0.32
CA ASN A 155 6.36 -11.18 -0.07
C ASN A 155 6.97 -11.63 -1.40
N GLY A 156 6.99 -12.93 -1.69
CA GLY A 156 7.44 -13.45 -2.98
C GLY A 156 6.55 -12.98 -4.13
N ILE A 157 5.23 -12.95 -3.93
CA ILE A 157 4.28 -12.36 -4.89
C ILE A 157 4.53 -10.85 -5.00
N GLY A 158 4.78 -10.15 -3.89
CA GLY A 158 5.12 -8.73 -3.86
C GLY A 158 6.36 -8.38 -4.70
N VAL A 159 7.35 -9.28 -4.81
CA VAL A 159 8.49 -9.09 -5.72
C VAL A 159 8.03 -9.07 -7.20
N MET A 160 7.07 -9.89 -7.58
CA MET A 160 6.50 -9.85 -8.94
C MET A 160 5.68 -8.58 -9.16
N GLU A 161 4.90 -8.18 -8.18
CA GLU A 161 4.09 -6.95 -8.20
C GLU A 161 4.94 -5.70 -8.28
N LEU A 162 6.12 -5.70 -7.67
CA LEU A 162 7.11 -4.63 -7.83
C LEU A 162 7.48 -4.44 -9.32
N GLY A 163 7.68 -5.53 -10.05
CA GLY A 163 7.91 -5.49 -11.49
C GLY A 163 6.73 -4.88 -12.27
N ILE A 164 5.49 -5.22 -11.89
CA ILE A 164 4.30 -4.62 -12.49
C ILE A 164 4.28 -3.11 -12.23
N ALA A 165 4.47 -2.70 -10.98
CA ALA A 165 4.45 -1.30 -10.56
C ALA A 165 5.48 -0.46 -11.33
N TRP A 166 6.66 -1.01 -11.57
CA TRP A 166 7.76 -0.28 -12.21
C TRP A 166 7.69 -0.27 -13.73
N PHE A 167 7.22 -1.35 -14.37
CA PHE A 167 7.37 -1.57 -15.81
C PHE A 167 6.07 -1.65 -16.59
N ARG A 168 4.93 -1.84 -15.93
CA ARG A 168 3.61 -1.87 -16.61
C ARG A 168 2.79 -0.62 -16.29
N ASN A 169 1.69 -0.46 -17.04
CA ASN A 169 0.70 0.56 -16.73
C ASN A 169 -0.31 0.02 -15.71
N PRO A 170 -0.34 0.54 -14.45
CA PRO A 170 -1.28 0.10 -13.41
C PRO A 170 -2.75 0.33 -13.79
N ALA A 171 -3.04 1.30 -14.67
CA ALA A 171 -4.40 1.52 -15.18
C ALA A 171 -5.04 0.26 -15.79
N LYS A 172 -4.22 -0.70 -16.25
CA LYS A 172 -4.73 -2.00 -16.73
C LYS A 172 -5.27 -2.91 -15.63
N LEU A 173 -5.00 -2.57 -14.38
CA LEU A 173 -5.45 -3.33 -13.20
C LEU A 173 -6.58 -2.63 -12.43
N THR A 174 -7.02 -1.43 -12.86
CA THR A 174 -8.12 -0.72 -12.19
C THR A 174 -9.41 -1.52 -12.21
N GLY A 175 -9.68 -2.29 -13.27
CA GLY A 175 -10.85 -3.17 -13.37
C GLY A 175 -10.87 -4.33 -12.35
N ILE A 176 -9.75 -4.63 -11.69
CA ILE A 176 -9.65 -5.61 -10.61
C ILE A 176 -9.28 -4.98 -9.27
N THR A 177 -9.32 -3.64 -9.19
CA THR A 177 -9.02 -2.88 -7.97
C THR A 177 -10.30 -2.25 -7.44
N GLN A 178 -10.58 -2.44 -6.14
CA GLN A 178 -11.67 -1.76 -5.45
C GLN A 178 -11.08 -0.74 -4.49
N VAL A 179 -11.69 0.43 -4.44
CA VAL A 179 -11.31 1.52 -3.53
C VAL A 179 -12.46 1.75 -2.56
N HIS A 180 -12.16 1.77 -1.28
CA HIS A 180 -13.11 1.92 -0.20
C HIS A 180 -12.77 3.17 0.61
N GLY A 181 -13.79 3.99 0.91
CA GLY A 181 -13.64 5.15 1.79
C GLY A 181 -12.88 6.32 1.17
N VAL A 182 -12.84 6.47 -0.16
CA VAL A 182 -12.17 7.60 -0.84
C VAL A 182 -12.75 8.94 -0.37
N GLU A 183 -14.03 8.98 -0.02
CA GLU A 183 -14.74 10.14 0.53
C GLU A 183 -14.10 10.66 1.83
N HIS A 184 -13.46 9.81 2.61
CA HIS A 184 -12.73 10.22 3.81
C HIS A 184 -11.47 11.03 3.47
N LEU A 185 -10.80 10.66 2.38
CA LEU A 185 -9.65 11.42 1.89
C LEU A 185 -10.11 12.75 1.28
N GLU A 186 -11.16 12.74 0.45
CA GLU A 186 -11.71 13.94 -0.16
C GLU A 186 -12.10 14.96 0.91
N LYS A 187 -12.87 14.53 1.91
CA LYS A 187 -13.24 15.36 3.07
C LYS A 187 -12.03 15.91 3.83
N ALA A 188 -10.98 15.09 3.99
CA ALA A 188 -9.77 15.55 4.67
C ALA A 188 -9.01 16.61 3.87
N LEU A 189 -9.05 16.57 2.53
CA LEU A 189 -8.43 17.53 1.64
C LEU A 189 -9.21 18.87 1.54
N GLU A 190 -10.51 18.91 1.86
CA GLU A 190 -11.30 20.15 1.90
C GLU A 190 -10.71 21.19 2.85
N GLY A 191 -9.97 20.75 3.88
CA GLY A 191 -9.28 21.64 4.82
C GLY A 191 -8.13 22.46 4.22
N GLY A 192 -7.66 22.14 3.00
CA GLY A 192 -6.64 22.91 2.28
C GLY A 192 -5.21 22.81 2.84
N HIS A 193 -4.95 21.92 3.79
CA HIS A 193 -3.66 21.75 4.46
C HIS A 193 -2.92 20.46 4.09
N GLY A 194 -3.43 19.72 3.10
CA GLY A 194 -2.90 18.42 2.69
C GLY A 194 -3.20 17.29 3.67
N VAL A 195 -2.79 16.09 3.29
CA VAL A 195 -3.08 14.87 4.05
C VAL A 195 -1.83 14.00 4.14
N LEU A 196 -1.53 13.48 5.34
CA LEU A 196 -0.63 12.35 5.52
C LEU A 196 -1.45 11.06 5.37
N LEU A 197 -1.16 10.28 4.33
CA LEU A 197 -1.67 8.92 4.18
C LEU A 197 -0.84 8.00 5.07
N LEU A 198 -1.36 7.70 6.25
CA LEU A 198 -0.70 6.85 7.24
C LEU A 198 -0.84 5.40 6.83
N GLY A 199 0.23 4.83 6.29
CA GLY A 199 0.27 3.44 5.84
C GLY A 199 1.25 2.57 6.60
N GLY A 200 1.11 1.24 6.40
CA GLY A 200 2.09 0.24 6.81
C GLY A 200 2.88 -0.30 5.62
N HIS A 201 3.96 -1.03 5.90
CA HIS A 201 4.73 -1.72 4.87
C HIS A 201 4.11 -3.09 4.58
N TYR A 202 3.26 -3.14 3.56
CA TYR A 202 2.65 -4.38 3.06
C TYR A 202 3.43 -4.96 1.87
N SER A 203 3.29 -6.25 1.61
CA SER A 203 3.90 -6.92 0.46
C SER A 203 3.52 -6.30 -0.88
N THR A 204 2.34 -5.68 -0.96
CA THR A 204 1.79 -4.98 -2.13
C THR A 204 2.24 -3.52 -2.25
N LEU A 205 3.22 -3.03 -1.45
CA LEU A 205 3.56 -1.63 -1.26
C LEU A 205 3.68 -0.83 -2.58
N ASP A 206 4.55 -1.26 -3.49
CA ASP A 206 4.80 -0.51 -4.72
C ASP A 206 3.62 -0.60 -5.71
N LEU A 207 2.95 -1.75 -5.79
CA LEU A 207 1.80 -1.89 -6.69
C LEU A 207 0.56 -1.20 -6.12
N GLY A 208 0.24 -1.40 -4.85
CA GLY A 208 -0.87 -0.73 -4.18
C GLY A 208 -0.74 0.79 -4.23
N GLY A 209 0.45 1.30 -3.93
CA GLY A 209 0.75 2.72 -4.07
C GLY A 209 0.65 3.23 -5.52
N SER A 210 1.06 2.41 -6.51
CA SER A 210 0.88 2.77 -7.93
C SER A 210 -0.58 2.73 -8.36
N LEU A 211 -1.36 1.78 -7.84
CA LEU A 211 -2.79 1.70 -8.14
C LEU A 211 -3.56 2.88 -7.56
N VAL A 212 -3.25 3.28 -6.33
CA VAL A 212 -3.91 4.44 -5.71
C VAL A 212 -3.74 5.70 -6.55
N THR A 213 -2.60 5.86 -7.23
CA THR A 213 -2.36 7.02 -8.09
C THR A 213 -3.22 7.06 -9.36
N GLU A 214 -3.96 6.01 -9.68
CA GLU A 214 -4.94 6.02 -10.76
C GLU A 214 -6.28 6.65 -10.32
N PHE A 215 -6.52 6.76 -9.01
CA PHE A 215 -7.75 7.32 -8.42
C PHE A 215 -7.54 8.68 -7.79
N ILE A 216 -6.36 8.94 -7.20
CA ILE A 216 -6.03 10.21 -6.53
C ILE A 216 -4.65 10.72 -6.95
N GLU A 217 -4.40 12.02 -6.76
CA GLU A 217 -3.04 12.57 -6.77
C GLU A 217 -2.36 12.30 -5.42
N ALA A 218 -1.22 11.64 -5.46
CA ALA A 218 -0.44 11.35 -4.26
C ALA A 218 1.05 11.58 -4.49
N ASP A 219 1.73 11.98 -3.43
CA ASP A 219 3.19 12.06 -3.33
C ASP A 219 3.70 10.91 -2.46
N VAL A 220 4.97 10.59 -2.57
CA VAL A 220 5.58 9.49 -1.80
C VAL A 220 6.92 9.89 -1.22
N MET A 221 7.15 9.53 0.04
CA MET A 221 8.48 9.56 0.64
C MET A 221 9.19 8.22 0.41
N GLN A 222 10.44 8.25 -0.05
CA GLN A 222 11.23 7.04 -0.27
C GLN A 222 12.62 7.15 0.37
N ARG A 223 13.12 6.02 0.83
CA ARG A 223 14.52 5.86 1.16
C ARG A 223 15.28 5.44 -0.10
N ASP A 224 16.48 6.01 -0.30
CA ASP A 224 17.36 5.60 -1.39
C ASP A 224 17.76 4.14 -1.26
N HIS A 225 17.77 3.46 -2.39
CA HIS A 225 18.25 2.08 -2.48
C HIS A 225 19.78 2.06 -2.45
N ASN A 226 20.37 1.06 -1.75
CA ASN A 226 21.82 0.95 -1.61
C ASN A 226 22.55 0.74 -2.94
N ASN A 227 21.91 0.12 -3.95
CA ASN A 227 22.43 0.01 -5.29
C ASN A 227 21.97 1.25 -6.09
N PRO A 228 22.91 2.11 -6.57
CA PRO A 228 22.54 3.36 -7.25
C PRO A 228 21.76 3.16 -8.56
N LEU A 229 22.03 2.09 -9.32
CA LEU A 229 21.26 1.78 -10.52
C LEU A 229 19.82 1.38 -10.18
N MET A 230 19.62 0.52 -9.18
CA MET A 230 18.27 0.18 -8.71
C MET A 230 17.55 1.43 -8.19
N ASN A 231 18.27 2.31 -7.48
CA ASN A 231 17.70 3.57 -7.02
C ASN A 231 17.22 4.45 -8.19
N ALA A 232 18.03 4.58 -9.23
CA ALA A 232 17.67 5.35 -10.43
C ALA A 232 16.43 4.77 -11.14
N VAL A 233 16.35 3.44 -11.27
CA VAL A 233 15.18 2.75 -11.87
C VAL A 233 13.93 2.91 -11.01
N MET A 234 14.05 2.71 -9.69
CA MET A 234 12.95 2.88 -8.73
C MET A 234 12.42 4.32 -8.74
N THR A 235 13.30 5.31 -8.62
CA THR A 235 12.93 6.73 -8.61
C THR A 235 12.25 7.13 -9.92
N ARG A 236 12.76 6.65 -11.06
CA ARG A 236 12.10 6.87 -12.36
C ARG A 236 10.72 6.23 -12.44
N ALA A 237 10.58 4.98 -11.96
CA ALA A 237 9.31 4.28 -11.98
C ALA A 237 8.26 5.01 -11.13
N ARG A 238 8.61 5.35 -9.89
CA ARG A 238 7.74 6.10 -8.97
C ARG A 238 7.43 7.50 -9.50
N GLY A 239 8.41 8.20 -10.03
CA GLY A 239 8.21 9.53 -10.59
C GLY A 239 7.28 9.58 -11.82
N ARG A 240 6.97 8.44 -12.44
CA ARG A 240 5.92 8.34 -13.48
C ARG A 240 4.51 8.22 -12.90
N ARG A 241 4.39 7.89 -11.61
CA ARG A 241 3.13 7.57 -10.94
C ARG A 241 2.72 8.65 -9.96
N TYR A 242 3.63 9.00 -9.08
CA TYR A 242 3.40 10.00 -8.04
C TYR A 242 3.62 11.41 -8.58
N GLY A 243 2.99 12.39 -7.94
CA GLY A 243 3.20 13.80 -8.23
C GLY A 243 4.64 14.21 -7.90
N THR A 244 5.08 13.89 -6.68
CA THR A 244 6.44 14.14 -6.19
C THR A 244 6.99 12.90 -5.51
N VAL A 245 8.27 12.62 -5.74
CA VAL A 245 9.00 11.58 -5.01
C VAL A 245 10.01 12.28 -4.12
N LEU A 246 9.79 12.19 -2.82
CA LEU A 246 10.58 12.86 -1.79
C LEU A 246 11.60 11.89 -1.18
N GLY A 247 12.80 12.35 -0.90
CA GLY A 247 13.74 11.61 -0.06
C GLY A 247 13.21 11.45 1.38
N ALA A 248 13.50 10.34 2.03
CA ALA A 248 12.99 10.05 3.40
C ALA A 248 13.37 11.08 4.47
N LYS A 249 14.32 11.97 4.19
CA LYS A 249 14.74 13.07 5.07
C LYS A 249 14.34 14.45 4.56
N ASP A 250 13.65 14.53 3.43
CA ASP A 250 13.26 15.80 2.81
C ASP A 250 11.98 16.37 3.46
N LEU A 251 12.11 16.85 4.68
CA LEU A 251 11.01 17.49 5.38
C LEU A 251 10.56 18.80 4.72
N ARG A 252 11.48 19.54 4.05
CA ARG A 252 11.10 20.77 3.34
C ARG A 252 10.19 20.46 2.16
N GLY A 253 10.53 19.43 1.39
CA GLY A 253 9.69 18.93 0.30
C GLY A 253 8.33 18.45 0.82
N LEU A 254 8.31 17.70 1.93
CA LEU A 254 7.07 17.26 2.58
C LEU A 254 6.15 18.43 2.94
N PHE A 255 6.66 19.43 3.67
CA PHE A 255 5.86 20.61 4.02
C PHE A 255 5.38 21.41 2.80
N LYS A 256 6.18 21.45 1.72
CA LYS A 256 5.78 22.07 0.46
C LYS A 256 4.60 21.32 -0.19
N CYS A 257 4.63 20.00 -0.25
CA CYS A 257 3.55 19.18 -0.78
C CYS A 257 2.27 19.35 0.06
N LEU A 258 2.37 19.28 1.39
CA LEU A 258 1.23 19.49 2.28
C LEU A 258 0.62 20.89 2.12
N LYS A 259 1.45 21.96 2.03
CA LYS A 259 0.97 23.32 1.76
C LYS A 259 0.27 23.46 0.39
N GLN A 260 0.59 22.61 -0.57
CA GLN A 260 -0.07 22.52 -1.86
C GLN A 260 -1.34 21.65 -1.84
N ASN A 261 -1.79 21.26 -0.65
CA ASN A 261 -2.94 20.40 -0.41
C ASN A 261 -2.81 19.00 -1.04
N HIS A 262 -1.59 18.45 -1.06
CA HIS A 262 -1.35 17.10 -1.59
C HIS A 262 -1.57 16.02 -0.52
N ALA A 263 -1.91 14.82 -0.97
CA ALA A 263 -1.88 13.60 -0.17
C ALA A 263 -0.47 12.98 -0.25
N VAL A 264 0.20 12.78 0.88
CA VAL A 264 1.57 12.25 0.94
C VAL A 264 1.59 10.93 1.68
N TRP A 265 2.03 9.85 1.02
CA TRP A 265 2.21 8.56 1.70
C TRP A 265 3.33 8.61 2.72
N TYR A 266 3.02 8.17 3.92
CA TYR A 266 3.89 8.23 5.08
C TYR A 266 3.73 6.99 5.96
N ALA A 267 4.83 6.33 6.34
CA ALA A 267 4.80 5.11 7.14
C ALA A 267 5.67 5.23 8.39
N THR A 268 5.17 4.74 9.51
CA THR A 268 5.78 4.85 10.83
C THR A 268 6.07 3.50 11.49
N ASP A 269 5.75 2.40 10.82
CA ASP A 269 5.73 1.04 11.36
C ASP A 269 7.09 0.35 11.43
N GLN A 270 8.18 1.04 11.09
CA GLN A 270 9.53 0.50 11.17
C GLN A 270 10.32 1.05 12.37
N ASP A 271 11.38 0.33 12.76
CA ASP A 271 12.32 0.75 13.80
C ASP A 271 13.42 1.64 13.19
N TYR A 272 13.38 2.92 13.52
CA TYR A 272 14.34 3.93 13.04
C TYR A 272 15.51 4.20 14.00
N GLY A 273 15.62 3.42 15.07
CA GLY A 273 16.63 3.58 16.13
C GLY A 273 16.16 4.47 17.27
N ARG A 274 17.09 5.03 18.05
CA ARG A 274 16.78 5.69 19.34
C ARG A 274 16.52 7.20 19.23
N LYS A 275 16.67 7.79 18.07
CA LYS A 275 16.51 9.24 17.93
C LYS A 275 15.05 9.61 17.71
N ASP A 276 14.55 10.60 18.46
CA ASP A 276 13.20 11.15 18.31
C ASP A 276 12.09 10.08 18.34
N ILE A 277 12.16 9.16 19.32
CA ILE A 277 11.20 8.08 19.53
C ILE A 277 10.64 8.08 20.94
N VAL A 278 9.47 7.48 21.07
CA VAL A 278 8.90 6.99 22.32
C VAL A 278 8.71 5.47 22.22
N PHE A 279 8.61 4.78 23.36
CA PHE A 279 8.32 3.36 23.39
C PHE A 279 6.81 3.15 23.55
N ALA A 280 6.09 3.21 22.44
CA ALA A 280 4.66 2.95 22.39
C ALA A 280 4.38 1.46 22.15
N PRO A 281 3.29 0.92 22.70
CA PRO A 281 2.90 -0.46 22.43
C PRO A 281 2.64 -0.68 20.92
N PHE A 282 3.10 -1.82 20.42
CA PHE A 282 2.76 -2.37 19.11
C PHE A 282 2.48 -3.87 19.33
N PHE A 283 1.23 -4.28 19.13
CA PHE A 283 0.72 -5.59 19.59
C PHE A 283 1.03 -5.84 21.08
N GLY A 284 0.86 -4.82 21.91
CA GLY A 284 1.15 -4.90 23.35
C GLY A 284 2.64 -4.87 23.72
N ILE A 285 3.56 -4.90 22.74
CA ILE A 285 5.02 -4.92 22.97
C ILE A 285 5.58 -3.51 22.84
N PRO A 286 6.34 -2.98 23.84
CA PRO A 286 7.00 -1.68 23.72
C PRO A 286 7.93 -1.65 22.51
N ALA A 287 7.61 -0.80 21.52
CA ALA A 287 8.34 -0.66 20.27
C ALA A 287 8.75 0.80 20.05
N GLY A 288 10.00 1.04 19.64
CA GLY A 288 10.45 2.37 19.28
C GLY A 288 9.59 2.95 18.15
N SER A 289 8.84 4.01 18.47
CA SER A 289 7.88 4.66 17.57
C SER A 289 8.24 6.13 17.43
N ILE A 290 8.29 6.63 16.18
CA ILE A 290 8.70 8.02 15.90
C ILE A 290 7.63 9.01 16.33
N THR A 291 8.08 10.16 16.88
CA THR A 291 7.21 11.28 17.29
C THR A 291 7.03 12.33 16.18
N ALA A 292 7.69 12.12 15.04
CA ALA A 292 7.71 13.10 13.96
C ALA A 292 6.32 13.35 13.36
N THR A 293 5.40 12.38 13.42
CA THR A 293 4.04 12.51 12.86
C THR A 293 3.29 13.64 13.54
N SER A 294 3.27 13.67 14.88
CA SER A 294 2.61 14.70 15.69
C SER A 294 3.16 16.08 15.36
N ARG A 295 4.49 16.23 15.31
CA ARG A 295 5.17 17.48 14.96
C ARG A 295 4.88 17.96 13.53
N ILE A 296 4.78 17.04 12.58
CA ILE A 296 4.41 17.37 11.17
C ILE A 296 2.99 17.91 11.14
N VAL A 297 2.04 17.23 11.79
CA VAL A 297 0.64 17.65 11.83
C VAL A 297 0.46 18.98 12.55
N GLU A 298 1.09 19.15 13.71
CA GLU A 298 1.05 20.40 14.47
C GLU A 298 1.51 21.59 13.64
N ARG A 299 2.61 21.43 12.89
CA ARG A 299 3.21 22.50 12.08
C ARG A 299 2.47 22.76 10.77
N SER A 300 1.99 21.72 10.08
CA SER A 300 1.33 21.85 8.78
C SER A 300 -0.17 22.02 8.87
N LYS A 301 -0.79 21.62 9.98
CA LYS A 301 -2.25 21.51 10.17
C LYS A 301 -2.91 20.50 9.23
N CYS A 302 -2.11 19.61 8.59
CA CYS A 302 -2.63 18.56 7.71
C CYS A 302 -3.47 17.54 8.50
N LYS A 303 -4.31 16.81 7.80
CA LYS A 303 -5.04 15.67 8.38
C LYS A 303 -4.22 14.39 8.22
N VAL A 304 -4.47 13.41 9.10
CA VAL A 304 -3.90 12.06 9.00
C VAL A 304 -5.03 11.12 8.63
N VAL A 305 -4.92 10.48 7.47
CA VAL A 305 -5.90 9.50 6.98
C VAL A 305 -5.21 8.13 6.96
N PRO A 306 -5.68 7.15 7.74
CA PRO A 306 -5.16 5.80 7.66
C PRO A 306 -5.43 5.21 6.28
N PHE A 307 -4.40 4.54 5.74
CA PHE A 307 -4.39 4.02 4.39
C PHE A 307 -3.79 2.62 4.34
N SER A 308 -4.49 1.70 3.72
CA SER A 308 -3.99 0.33 3.52
C SER A 308 -4.39 -0.22 2.16
N HIS A 309 -3.68 -1.24 1.72
CA HIS A 309 -3.95 -1.91 0.44
C HIS A 309 -3.54 -3.38 0.53
N PHE A 310 -4.40 -4.23 0.03
CA PHE A 310 -4.22 -5.68 0.12
C PHE A 310 -4.50 -6.35 -1.22
N ARG A 311 -3.80 -7.45 -1.46
CA ARG A 311 -4.11 -8.40 -2.52
C ARG A 311 -5.25 -9.31 -2.03
N ARG A 312 -6.24 -9.55 -2.86
CA ARG A 312 -7.30 -10.54 -2.58
C ARG A 312 -6.75 -11.95 -2.64
N GLU A 313 -7.27 -12.82 -1.80
CA GLU A 313 -6.83 -14.22 -1.71
C GLU A 313 -7.55 -15.12 -2.71
N ASP A 314 -8.84 -14.89 -2.93
CA ASP A 314 -9.75 -15.72 -3.71
C ASP A 314 -9.57 -15.59 -5.22
N LYS A 315 -9.23 -14.39 -5.68
CA LYS A 315 -9.08 -14.05 -7.11
C LYS A 315 -8.09 -12.92 -7.31
N PRO A 316 -7.50 -12.79 -8.52
CA PRO A 316 -6.68 -11.64 -8.85
C PRO A 316 -7.44 -10.33 -8.64
N GLY A 317 -6.94 -9.51 -7.70
CA GLY A 317 -7.56 -8.23 -7.37
C GLY A 317 -6.88 -7.58 -6.18
N TYR A 318 -7.18 -6.30 -5.99
CA TYR A 318 -6.63 -5.47 -4.93
C TYR A 318 -7.73 -4.65 -4.29
N ASP A 319 -7.65 -4.52 -2.99
CA ASP A 319 -8.49 -3.61 -2.21
C ASP A 319 -7.63 -2.50 -1.62
N ILE A 320 -8.11 -1.27 -1.75
CA ILE A 320 -7.49 -0.06 -1.21
C ILE A 320 -8.47 0.56 -0.23
N TYR A 321 -8.02 0.88 0.97
CA TYR A 321 -8.86 1.43 2.03
C TYR A 321 -8.34 2.78 2.49
N PHE A 322 -9.24 3.76 2.57
CA PHE A 322 -9.05 5.02 3.27
C PHE A 322 -10.00 5.03 4.47
N GLN A 323 -9.45 5.20 5.67
CA GLN A 323 -10.25 5.32 6.89
C GLN A 323 -10.56 6.80 7.17
N PRO A 324 -11.52 7.11 8.05
CA PRO A 324 -11.76 8.48 8.49
C PRO A 324 -10.48 9.14 9.02
N ALA A 325 -10.32 10.45 8.73
CA ALA A 325 -9.20 11.23 9.26
C ALA A 325 -9.21 11.19 10.80
N LEU A 326 -8.00 11.18 11.39
CA LEU A 326 -7.87 11.21 12.85
C LEU A 326 -8.42 12.52 13.41
N GLU A 327 -9.38 12.43 14.32
CA GLU A 327 -9.87 13.56 15.09
C GLU A 327 -9.03 13.77 16.33
N ASN A 328 -8.94 15.01 16.82
CA ASN A 328 -8.16 15.36 18.01
C ASN A 328 -6.73 14.80 17.99
N PHE A 329 -6.06 15.01 16.84
CA PHE A 329 -4.69 14.61 16.62
C PHE A 329 -3.88 15.77 16.03
N PRO A 330 -2.68 16.11 16.59
CA PRO A 330 -2.06 15.48 17.73
C PRO A 330 -2.69 15.91 19.08
N THR A 331 -2.47 15.11 20.12
CA THR A 331 -2.99 15.38 21.48
C THR A 331 -2.08 16.27 22.30
N GLY A 332 -0.82 16.44 21.87
CA GLY A 332 0.25 17.08 22.64
C GLY A 332 1.07 16.10 23.48
N ASP A 333 0.65 14.83 23.56
CA ASP A 333 1.41 13.75 24.21
C ASP A 333 1.96 12.78 23.14
N ASP A 334 3.29 12.80 22.96
CA ASP A 334 4.00 11.97 21.97
C ASP A 334 3.74 10.47 22.17
N LEU A 335 3.61 10.00 23.42
CA LEU A 335 3.35 8.59 23.71
C LEU A 335 1.90 8.19 23.37
N GLN A 336 0.94 9.02 23.74
CA GLN A 336 -0.47 8.80 23.39
C GLN A 336 -0.66 8.79 21.88
N ASP A 337 -0.08 9.75 21.19
CA ASP A 337 -0.16 9.87 19.73
C ASP A 337 0.46 8.65 19.02
N ALA A 338 1.68 8.26 19.43
CA ALA A 338 2.35 7.09 18.87
C ALA A 338 1.60 5.78 19.17
N THR A 339 0.99 5.66 20.35
CA THR A 339 0.16 4.51 20.72
C THR A 339 -1.06 4.42 19.82
N ARG A 340 -1.75 5.54 19.57
CA ARG A 340 -2.90 5.60 18.68
C ARG A 340 -2.53 5.23 17.25
N ILE A 341 -1.41 5.74 16.74
CA ILE A 341 -0.90 5.40 15.40
C ILE A 341 -0.59 3.91 15.30
N ASN A 342 0.12 3.34 16.28
CA ASN A 342 0.43 1.91 16.30
C ASN A 342 -0.84 1.07 16.30
N ALA A 343 -1.83 1.39 17.14
CA ALA A 343 -3.11 0.67 17.22
C ALA A 343 -3.87 0.66 15.87
N ILE A 344 -3.85 1.78 15.14
CA ILE A 344 -4.45 1.87 13.80
C ILE A 344 -3.73 0.92 12.83
N ILE A 345 -2.40 0.95 12.82
CA ILE A 345 -1.61 0.06 11.95
C ILE A 345 -1.85 -1.41 12.30
N GLU A 346 -1.95 -1.75 13.59
CA GLU A 346 -2.29 -3.11 14.04
C GLU A 346 -3.66 -3.57 13.52
N GLN A 347 -4.67 -2.72 13.58
CA GLN A 347 -6.00 -3.02 13.04
C GLN A 347 -5.94 -3.32 11.54
N GLU A 348 -5.19 -2.53 10.78
CA GLU A 348 -5.01 -2.76 9.36
C GLU A 348 -4.23 -4.05 9.06
N ILE A 349 -3.18 -4.36 9.84
CA ILE A 349 -2.42 -5.61 9.72
C ILE A 349 -3.31 -6.83 9.96
N ARG A 350 -4.24 -6.76 10.92
CA ARG A 350 -5.14 -7.88 11.24
C ARG A 350 -6.12 -8.23 10.11
N LYS A 351 -6.35 -7.34 9.14
CA LYS A 351 -7.18 -7.62 7.96
C LYS A 351 -6.51 -8.60 6.99
N ALA A 352 -5.16 -8.54 6.88
CA ALA A 352 -4.37 -9.41 6.00
C ALA A 352 -2.97 -9.62 6.64
N PRO A 353 -2.90 -10.40 7.73
CA PRO A 353 -1.69 -10.48 8.56
C PRO A 353 -0.49 -11.09 7.83
N ASP A 354 -0.70 -11.95 6.85
CA ASP A 354 0.35 -12.53 6.01
C ASP A 354 0.94 -11.52 5.01
N GLN A 355 0.24 -10.43 4.70
CA GLN A 355 0.73 -9.44 3.74
C GLN A 355 1.58 -8.33 4.37
N TYR A 356 1.73 -8.30 5.69
CA TYR A 356 2.60 -7.34 6.36
C TYR A 356 4.08 -7.75 6.30
N LEU A 357 5.00 -6.76 6.29
CA LEU A 357 6.44 -6.98 6.17
C LEU A 357 7.08 -7.46 7.48
N TRP A 358 6.72 -8.67 7.95
CA TRP A 358 7.28 -9.27 9.17
C TRP A 358 8.78 -9.53 9.13
N MET A 359 9.44 -9.41 7.98
CA MET A 359 10.89 -9.58 7.82
C MET A 359 11.71 -8.39 8.37
N HIS A 360 11.06 -7.30 8.77
CA HIS A 360 11.69 -6.16 9.44
C HIS A 360 11.80 -6.42 10.94
N ARG A 361 12.91 -5.98 11.56
CA ARG A 361 13.14 -6.10 13.02
C ARG A 361 12.41 -4.97 13.76
N ARG A 362 11.09 -5.04 13.88
CA ARG A 362 10.25 -3.99 14.47
C ARG A 362 10.62 -3.67 15.92
N PHE A 363 11.02 -4.68 16.69
CA PHE A 363 11.35 -4.59 18.11
C PHE A 363 12.86 -4.60 18.37
N LYS A 364 13.66 -4.10 17.43
CA LYS A 364 15.15 -4.08 17.55
C LYS A 364 15.62 -3.13 18.64
N THR A 365 15.03 -1.94 18.72
CA THR A 365 15.35 -0.93 19.74
C THR A 365 14.48 -1.20 20.96
N ARG A 366 15.13 -1.49 22.08
CA ARG A 366 14.44 -1.82 23.33
C ARG A 366 14.51 -0.62 24.29
N PRO A 367 13.51 -0.48 25.22
CA PRO A 367 13.55 0.55 26.26
C PRO A 367 14.86 0.51 27.04
N ASP A 368 15.21 -0.63 27.59
CA ASP A 368 16.50 -0.85 28.21
C ASP A 368 17.59 -1.11 27.16
N LYS A 369 18.75 -0.44 27.29
CA LYS A 369 19.89 -0.64 26.39
C LYS A 369 20.59 -1.98 26.60
N ASP A 370 20.49 -2.54 27.81
CA ASP A 370 21.12 -3.80 28.19
C ASP A 370 20.22 -5.01 27.90
N ASP A 371 18.95 -4.78 27.52
CA ASP A 371 18.04 -5.83 27.04
C ASP A 371 18.69 -6.58 25.86
N PRO A 372 18.86 -7.92 25.94
CA PRO A 372 19.43 -8.71 24.85
C PRO A 372 18.61 -8.65 23.56
N GLY A 373 17.36 -8.17 23.65
CA GLY A 373 16.41 -8.06 22.54
C GLY A 373 15.89 -9.43 22.09
N PHE A 374 14.89 -9.37 21.20
CA PHE A 374 14.19 -10.58 20.74
C PHE A 374 14.86 -11.34 19.60
N TYR A 375 15.81 -10.73 18.86
CA TYR A 375 16.37 -11.29 17.62
C TYR A 375 17.75 -11.93 17.79
N GLY A 376 18.22 -12.12 19.05
CA GLY A 376 19.56 -12.63 19.37
C GLY A 376 20.67 -11.62 19.10
N ARG A 377 21.77 -11.70 19.83
CA ARG A 377 22.96 -10.87 19.58
C ARG A 377 23.58 -11.26 18.24
N LYS A 378 23.85 -10.29 17.36
CA LYS A 378 24.83 -10.52 16.28
C LYS A 378 26.12 -10.99 16.95
N ARG A 379 26.57 -12.21 16.66
CA ARG A 379 27.96 -12.59 16.96
C ARG A 379 28.83 -11.49 16.35
N LYS A 380 29.53 -10.71 17.20
CA LYS A 380 30.62 -9.84 16.73
C LYS A 380 31.58 -10.80 16.02
N LYS A 381 31.80 -10.65 14.72
CA LYS A 381 32.95 -11.27 14.07
C LYS A 381 34.14 -10.73 14.86
N LYS A 382 34.84 -11.59 15.62
CA LYS A 382 36.18 -11.30 16.08
C LYS A 382 36.98 -11.09 14.81
N GLY A 383 37.40 -9.84 14.59
CA GLY A 383 38.44 -9.51 13.61
C GLY A 383 39.74 -10.08 14.05
#